data_bbd4540eede409d7a7c5cc8c94000d86
#
_entry.id   bbd4540eede409d7a7c5cc8c94000d86
#
_cell.length_a   1.000
_cell.length_b   1.000
_cell.length_c   1.000
_cell.angle_alpha   90.00
_cell.angle_beta   90.00
_cell.angle_gamma   90.00
#
_symmetry.space_group_name_H-M   'P 1'
#
loop_
_entity.id
_entity.type
_entity.pdbx_description
1 polymer ?
#
loop_
_entity_poly.entity_id
_entity_poly.type
_entity_poly.pdbx_seq_one_letter_code
_entity_poly.pdbx_strand_id
1 'polypeptide(L)'
;MLLVVGLLLLLLAVSAACGTTDTTNKVGESDGAVDEEGLRLTTRPEANYSIDDLTAVGYKKNKQFPAETVPGSMDVWYGFFSQRDIEVRFYESHAAALELGVEPAEVIIARTAGQRDYLIPVVNLYPAYAVVGNTVMLCERQLSTCEALIDALP
;
A
#
# COMPACT_ATOMS: atom_id res chain seq x y z
N MET A 1 -70.14 -24.74 36.90
CA MET A 1 -70.51 -24.15 35.58
C MET A 1 -69.69 -22.91 35.35
N LEU A 2 -69.14 -22.81 34.24
CA LEU A 2 -68.22 -21.85 33.64
C LEU A 2 -66.72 -22.14 33.80
N LEU A 3 -66.22 -22.68 32.70
CA LEU A 3 -64.86 -22.74 32.28
C LEU A 3 -64.28 -21.32 32.07
N VAL A 4 -63.11 -21.06 32.63
CA VAL A 4 -62.29 -19.96 32.19
C VAL A 4 -61.05 -20.55 31.60
N VAL A 5 -61.01 -20.52 30.27
CA VAL A 5 -59.88 -20.91 29.47
C VAL A 5 -58.84 -19.82 29.59
N GLY A 6 -57.76 -20.11 30.32
CA GLY A 6 -56.55 -19.26 30.35
C GLY A 6 -55.71 -19.45 29.11
N LEU A 7 -55.76 -18.50 28.23
CA LEU A 7 -54.89 -18.44 27.04
C LEU A 7 -53.49 -18.00 27.48
N LEU A 8 -52.57 -18.96 27.53
CA LEU A 8 -51.16 -18.73 27.79
C LEU A 8 -50.49 -18.25 26.50
N LEU A 9 -50.30 -16.96 26.39
CA LEU A 9 -49.51 -16.35 25.30
C LEU A 9 -48.04 -16.61 25.56
N LEU A 10 -47.51 -17.59 24.84
CA LEU A 10 -46.10 -17.88 24.79
C LEU A 10 -45.41 -16.88 23.84
N LEU A 11 -44.79 -15.85 24.39
CA LEU A 11 -43.94 -14.91 23.65
C LEU A 11 -42.61 -15.62 23.36
N LEU A 12 -42.47 -16.12 22.13
CA LEU A 12 -41.21 -16.57 21.58
C LEU A 12 -40.39 -15.33 21.21
N ALA A 13 -39.44 -14.99 22.05
CA ALA A 13 -38.37 -14.04 21.70
C ALA A 13 -37.40 -14.73 20.74
N VAL A 14 -37.50 -14.41 19.44
CA VAL A 14 -36.49 -14.76 18.43
C VAL A 14 -35.36 -13.80 18.58
N SER A 15 -34.32 -14.20 19.30
CA SER A 15 -33.03 -13.52 19.28
C SER A 15 -32.32 -13.85 17.96
N ALA A 16 -32.37 -12.91 17.00
CA ALA A 16 -31.52 -12.94 15.81
C ALA A 16 -30.08 -12.70 16.25
N ALA A 17 -29.33 -13.77 16.43
CA ALA A 17 -27.89 -13.73 16.53
C ALA A 17 -27.34 -13.41 15.13
N CYS A 18 -26.94 -12.17 14.89
CA CYS A 18 -26.03 -11.85 13.78
C CYS A 18 -24.71 -12.57 14.05
N GLY A 19 -24.53 -13.71 13.43
CA GLY A 19 -23.24 -14.36 13.34
C GLY A 19 -22.32 -13.55 12.46
N THR A 20 -21.40 -12.79 13.05
CA THR A 20 -20.19 -12.34 12.37
C THR A 20 -19.37 -13.59 12.08
N THR A 21 -19.38 -14.01 10.83
CA THR A 21 -18.41 -15.00 10.31
C THR A 21 -17.07 -14.31 10.25
N ASP A 22 -16.27 -14.44 11.33
CA ASP A 22 -14.84 -14.24 11.30
C ASP A 22 -14.25 -15.31 10.37
N THR A 23 -14.10 -14.95 9.12
CA THR A 23 -13.24 -15.70 8.20
C THR A 23 -11.81 -15.29 8.50
N THR A 24 -11.21 -15.96 9.50
CA THR A 24 -9.78 -15.86 9.77
C THR A 24 -9.03 -16.55 8.64
N ASN A 25 -8.85 -15.87 7.51
CA ASN A 25 -7.79 -16.21 6.58
C ASN A 25 -6.48 -15.68 7.19
N LYS A 26 -5.74 -16.55 7.88
CA LYS A 26 -4.33 -16.37 8.15
C LYS A 26 -3.55 -16.49 6.83
N VAL A 27 -3.58 -15.44 6.04
CA VAL A 27 -2.54 -15.12 5.09
C VAL A 27 -1.55 -14.23 5.85
N GLY A 28 -0.26 -14.51 5.73
CA GLY A 28 0.82 -13.94 6.54
C GLY A 28 0.63 -12.46 6.88
N GLU A 29 0.75 -12.18 8.16
CA GLU A 29 0.60 -10.88 8.79
C GLU A 29 1.66 -9.91 8.24
N SER A 30 1.37 -9.30 7.07
CA SER A 30 2.02 -8.07 6.70
C SER A 30 1.31 -6.96 7.48
N ASP A 31 2.03 -6.34 8.40
CA ASP A 31 1.56 -5.27 9.29
C ASP A 31 1.32 -3.97 8.49
N GLY A 32 0.54 -4.05 7.41
CA GLY A 32 0.31 -2.98 6.46
C GLY A 32 -1.14 -2.83 6.03
N ALA A 33 -1.62 -1.59 5.90
CA ALA A 33 -2.92 -1.27 5.34
C ALA A 33 -2.81 -1.10 3.82
N VAL A 34 -3.47 -1.99 3.08
CA VAL A 34 -3.68 -1.88 1.63
C VAL A 34 -5.03 -1.22 1.38
N ASP A 35 -5.12 -0.30 0.41
CA ASP A 35 -6.39 0.32 0.03
C ASP A 35 -7.32 -0.68 -0.69
N GLU A 36 -8.60 -0.29 -0.84
CA GLU A 36 -9.62 -1.14 -1.49
C GLU A 36 -9.31 -1.44 -2.96
N GLU A 37 -8.52 -0.60 -3.61
CA GLU A 37 -8.13 -0.76 -5.02
C GLU A 37 -6.88 -1.64 -5.19
N GLY A 38 -6.15 -1.95 -4.11
CA GLY A 38 -4.90 -2.71 -4.15
C GLY A 38 -3.74 -1.97 -4.81
N LEU A 39 -3.78 -0.65 -4.81
CA LEU A 39 -2.78 0.20 -5.46
C LEU A 39 -1.87 0.94 -4.49
N ARG A 40 -2.25 1.02 -3.22
CA ARG A 40 -1.56 1.77 -2.16
C ARG A 40 -1.34 0.88 -0.96
N LEU A 41 -0.13 0.87 -0.44
CA LEU A 41 0.24 0.16 0.78
C LEU A 41 0.91 1.14 1.74
N THR A 42 0.57 1.07 3.03
CA THR A 42 1.31 1.75 4.10
C THR A 42 1.69 0.73 5.15
N THR A 43 2.98 0.60 5.45
CA THR A 43 3.50 -0.43 6.36
C THR A 43 4.80 0.00 7.04
N ARG A 44 5.19 -0.71 8.11
CA ARG A 44 6.47 -0.58 8.83
C ARG A 44 6.76 0.87 9.29
N PRO A 45 5.86 1.56 10.02
CA PRO A 45 6.00 2.97 10.37
C PRO A 45 7.25 3.28 11.19
N GLU A 46 7.78 2.31 11.94
CA GLU A 46 8.98 2.47 12.77
C GLU A 46 10.30 2.22 12.02
N ALA A 47 10.21 1.71 10.79
CA ALA A 47 11.41 1.39 10.02
C ALA A 47 12.03 2.66 9.40
N ASN A 48 13.35 2.67 9.36
CA ASN A 48 14.13 3.73 8.71
C ASN A 48 15.17 3.08 7.80
N TYR A 49 14.96 3.23 6.51
CA TYR A 49 15.80 2.61 5.48
C TYR A 49 16.70 3.62 4.81
N SER A 50 17.86 3.15 4.41
CA SER A 50 18.80 3.82 3.51
C SER A 50 18.86 3.09 2.16
N ILE A 51 19.47 3.71 1.16
CA ILE A 51 19.70 3.05 -0.13
C ILE A 51 20.62 1.81 0.00
N ASP A 52 21.48 1.79 1.02
CA ASP A 52 22.37 0.64 1.24
C ASP A 52 21.61 -0.56 1.80
N ASP A 53 20.58 -0.36 2.63
CA ASP A 53 19.70 -1.43 3.08
C ASP A 53 18.97 -2.10 1.91
N LEU A 54 18.48 -1.29 0.97
CA LEU A 54 17.82 -1.78 -0.23
C LEU A 54 18.80 -2.56 -1.12
N THR A 55 20.01 -2.03 -1.31
CA THR A 55 21.02 -2.72 -2.14
C THR A 55 21.52 -4.01 -1.50
N ALA A 56 21.56 -4.08 -0.17
CA ALA A 56 21.93 -5.30 0.57
C ALA A 56 20.99 -6.47 0.29
N VAL A 57 19.70 -6.19 0.04
CA VAL A 57 18.70 -7.21 -0.30
C VAL A 57 18.53 -7.43 -1.81
N GLY A 58 19.32 -6.75 -2.63
CA GLY A 58 19.36 -7.00 -4.07
C GLY A 58 18.72 -5.94 -4.98
N TYR A 59 18.29 -4.81 -4.41
CA TYR A 59 17.89 -3.65 -5.24
C TYR A 59 19.08 -3.13 -6.02
N LYS A 60 18.94 -2.97 -7.33
CA LYS A 60 20.00 -2.52 -8.24
C LYS A 60 19.79 -1.06 -8.58
N LYS A 61 20.62 -0.19 -8.01
CA LYS A 61 20.64 1.24 -8.32
C LYS A 61 20.98 1.45 -9.82
N ASN A 62 20.20 2.28 -10.49
CA ASN A 62 20.46 2.69 -11.87
C ASN A 62 20.76 4.19 -11.97
N LYS A 63 19.83 5.03 -11.49
CA LYS A 63 19.94 6.48 -11.58
C LYS A 63 19.50 7.15 -10.28
N GLN A 64 20.33 8.07 -9.80
CA GLN A 64 19.98 9.01 -8.76
C GLN A 64 19.41 10.27 -9.39
N PHE A 65 18.28 10.75 -8.87
CA PHE A 65 17.71 12.04 -9.22
C PHE A 65 18.09 13.08 -8.16
N PRO A 66 18.21 14.36 -8.53
CA PRO A 66 18.34 15.42 -7.54
C PRO A 66 17.13 15.40 -6.59
N ALA A 67 17.38 15.47 -5.28
CA ALA A 67 16.32 15.41 -4.27
C ALA A 67 15.28 16.54 -4.45
N GLU A 68 15.70 17.69 -4.97
CA GLU A 68 14.85 18.86 -5.24
C GLU A 68 13.75 18.58 -6.28
N THR A 69 13.87 17.47 -7.04
CA THR A 69 12.82 17.08 -8.01
C THR A 69 11.57 16.54 -7.36
N VAL A 70 11.66 16.13 -6.08
CA VAL A 70 10.54 15.60 -5.30
C VAL A 70 10.45 16.36 -3.98
N PRO A 71 9.34 17.06 -3.71
CA PRO A 71 9.20 17.87 -2.50
C PRO A 71 9.50 17.08 -1.22
N GLY A 72 10.38 17.63 -0.37
CA GLY A 72 10.71 17.08 0.94
C GLY A 72 11.52 15.79 0.94
N SER A 73 11.86 15.23 -0.21
CA SER A 73 12.73 14.06 -0.25
C SER A 73 14.18 14.41 0.08
N MET A 74 14.87 13.49 0.74
CA MET A 74 16.30 13.57 1.04
C MET A 74 17.14 12.91 -0.06
N ASP A 75 16.59 11.89 -0.69
CA ASP A 75 17.24 11.13 -1.75
C ASP A 75 16.20 10.47 -2.67
N VAL A 76 16.52 10.30 -3.95
CA VAL A 76 15.63 9.70 -4.94
C VAL A 76 16.42 8.79 -5.86
N TRP A 77 16.06 7.52 -5.89
CA TRP A 77 16.71 6.52 -6.72
C TRP A 77 15.72 5.79 -7.63
N TYR A 78 16.08 5.70 -8.89
CA TYR A 78 15.49 4.76 -9.83
C TYR A 78 16.38 3.53 -9.94
N GLY A 79 15.76 2.37 -9.93
CA GLY A 79 16.47 1.12 -10.02
C GLY A 79 15.55 -0.08 -10.24
N PHE A 80 16.08 -1.26 -9.98
CA PHE A 80 15.43 -2.52 -10.29
C PHE A 80 15.47 -3.48 -9.11
N PHE A 81 14.36 -4.16 -8.88
CA PHE A 81 14.33 -5.36 -8.04
C PHE A 81 13.61 -6.48 -8.79
N SER A 82 14.21 -7.69 -8.85
CA SER A 82 13.64 -8.83 -9.59
C SER A 82 13.23 -8.48 -11.04
N GLN A 83 14.04 -7.67 -11.74
CA GLN A 83 13.80 -7.21 -13.12
C GLN A 83 12.56 -6.31 -13.28
N ARG A 84 12.10 -5.68 -12.23
CA ARG A 84 11.02 -4.71 -12.21
C ARG A 84 11.53 -3.36 -11.79
N ASP A 85 10.97 -2.31 -12.39
CA ASP A 85 11.32 -0.93 -12.08
C ASP A 85 10.69 -0.51 -10.76
N ILE A 86 11.50 0.07 -9.89
CA ILE A 86 11.04 0.71 -8.66
C ILE A 86 11.79 2.03 -8.51
N GLU A 87 11.05 3.13 -8.37
CA GLU A 87 11.61 4.40 -7.90
C GLU A 87 11.42 4.49 -6.39
N VAL A 88 12.48 4.78 -5.65
CA VAL A 88 12.45 4.91 -4.21
C VAL A 88 12.83 6.33 -3.81
N ARG A 89 11.98 6.96 -3.01
CA ARG A 89 12.12 8.30 -2.45
C ARG A 89 12.29 8.19 -0.95
N PHE A 90 13.34 8.78 -0.42
CA PHE A 90 13.66 8.74 1.00
C PHE A 90 13.29 10.05 1.66
N TYR A 91 12.74 9.96 2.85
CA TYR A 91 12.32 11.09 3.68
C TYR A 91 12.97 10.99 5.05
N GLU A 92 12.89 12.07 5.85
CA GLU A 92 13.46 12.11 7.19
C GLU A 92 12.80 11.09 8.13
N SER A 93 11.49 10.83 7.94
CA SER A 93 10.72 9.90 8.77
C SER A 93 9.51 9.35 8.01
N HIS A 94 8.85 8.34 8.59
CA HIS A 94 7.57 7.84 8.09
C HIS A 94 6.50 8.95 8.02
N ALA A 95 6.43 9.80 9.04
CA ALA A 95 5.49 10.92 9.05
C ALA A 95 5.78 11.89 7.90
N ALA A 96 7.04 12.21 7.63
CA ALA A 96 7.44 13.04 6.50
C ALA A 96 7.14 12.36 5.14
N ALA A 97 7.33 11.04 5.03
CA ALA A 97 6.96 10.28 3.84
C ALA A 97 5.46 10.35 3.55
N LEU A 98 4.63 10.25 4.59
CA LEU A 98 3.17 10.39 4.47
C LEU A 98 2.75 11.82 4.10
N GLU A 99 3.32 12.82 4.77
CA GLU A 99 2.92 14.23 4.59
C GLU A 99 3.38 14.80 3.25
N LEU A 100 4.61 14.52 2.83
CA LEU A 100 5.26 15.16 1.68
C LEU A 100 5.36 14.25 0.45
N GLY A 101 5.34 12.94 0.64
CA GLY A 101 5.59 11.96 -0.42
C GLY A 101 4.33 11.39 -1.07
N VAL A 102 3.22 11.33 -0.35
CA VAL A 102 1.97 10.71 -0.84
C VAL A 102 1.37 11.52 -1.98
N GLU A 103 1.18 12.84 -1.83
CA GLU A 103 0.58 13.68 -2.88
C GLU A 103 1.35 13.60 -4.21
N PRO A 104 2.69 13.73 -4.26
CA PRO A 104 3.44 13.51 -5.48
C PRO A 104 3.31 12.11 -6.09
N ALA A 105 3.15 11.08 -5.26
CA ALA A 105 2.91 9.70 -5.74
C ALA A 105 1.51 9.57 -6.36
N GLU A 106 0.48 10.12 -5.72
CA GLU A 106 -0.89 10.16 -6.24
C GLU A 106 -0.98 10.85 -7.60
N VAL A 107 -0.26 11.97 -7.79
CA VAL A 107 -0.19 12.66 -9.08
C VAL A 107 0.38 11.74 -10.18
N ILE A 108 1.36 10.91 -9.85
CA ILE A 108 1.93 9.94 -10.80
C ILE A 108 0.92 8.86 -11.15
N ILE A 109 0.24 8.28 -10.17
CA ILE A 109 -0.77 7.25 -10.39
C ILE A 109 -1.92 7.80 -11.23
N ALA A 110 -2.43 8.99 -10.91
CA ALA A 110 -3.54 9.61 -11.61
C ALA A 110 -3.22 9.89 -13.09
N ARG A 111 -1.99 10.32 -13.40
CA ARG A 111 -1.52 10.51 -14.79
C ARG A 111 -1.54 9.20 -15.57
N THR A 112 -1.29 8.12 -14.87
CA THR A 112 -1.32 6.77 -15.37
C THR A 112 -2.67 6.36 -15.90
N ALA A 113 -3.69 6.56 -15.14
CA ALA A 113 -5.03 6.10 -15.46
C ALA A 113 -5.67 6.88 -16.63
N GLY A 114 -5.20 8.10 -16.92
CA GLY A 114 -5.87 9.05 -17.83
C GLY A 114 -5.20 9.33 -19.17
N GLN A 115 -3.91 9.01 -19.36
CA GLN A 115 -3.19 9.40 -20.57
C GLN A 115 -3.11 8.25 -21.59
N ARG A 116 -4.06 8.23 -22.52
CA ARG A 116 -3.85 7.59 -23.82
C ARG A 116 -3.35 8.66 -24.80
N ASP A 117 -2.05 8.87 -24.87
CA ASP A 117 -1.47 9.56 -26.00
C ASP A 117 -1.25 8.54 -27.12
N TYR A 118 -2.03 8.66 -28.19
CA TYR A 118 -1.96 7.76 -29.35
C TYR A 118 -0.67 7.93 -30.16
N LEU A 119 0.11 8.97 -29.91
CA LEU A 119 1.33 9.31 -30.64
C LEU A 119 2.61 8.90 -29.91
N ILE A 120 2.54 8.74 -28.60
CA ILE A 120 3.65 8.28 -27.78
C ILE A 120 3.10 7.18 -26.87
N PRO A 121 3.55 5.92 -26.96
CA PRO A 121 3.20 4.93 -25.97
C PRO A 121 3.83 5.35 -24.63
N VAL A 122 3.10 6.19 -23.88
CA VAL A 122 3.44 6.43 -22.47
C VAL A 122 3.13 5.12 -21.76
N VAL A 123 4.14 4.30 -21.66
CA VAL A 123 4.09 3.18 -20.74
C VAL A 123 4.07 3.82 -19.37
N ASN A 124 2.90 3.83 -18.78
CA ASN A 124 2.79 4.24 -17.43
C ASN A 124 3.51 3.23 -16.55
N LEU A 125 4.64 3.67 -16.07
CA LEU A 125 5.54 2.81 -15.36
C LEU A 125 5.01 2.46 -13.96
N TYR A 126 4.33 3.40 -13.29
CA TYR A 126 3.98 3.30 -11.87
C TYR A 126 2.49 3.48 -11.60
N PRO A 127 1.66 2.42 -11.68
CA PRO A 127 0.24 2.48 -11.33
C PRO A 127 -0.04 2.33 -9.83
N ALA A 128 0.97 2.02 -9.02
CA ALA A 128 0.85 1.78 -7.59
C ALA A 128 2.03 2.36 -6.81
N TYR A 129 1.87 2.57 -5.51
CA TYR A 129 2.96 2.93 -4.61
C TYR A 129 2.82 2.28 -3.23
N ALA A 130 3.93 2.22 -2.50
CA ALA A 130 3.98 1.83 -1.10
C ALA A 130 4.71 2.89 -0.27
N VAL A 131 4.14 3.25 0.90
CA VAL A 131 4.84 3.98 1.97
C VAL A 131 5.37 2.96 2.95
N VAL A 132 6.69 2.84 3.04
CA VAL A 132 7.38 1.82 3.83
C VAL A 132 8.45 2.47 4.69
N GLY A 133 8.21 2.52 6.00
CA GLY A 133 9.09 3.29 6.87
C GLY A 133 9.20 4.74 6.38
N ASN A 134 10.40 5.24 6.28
CA ASN A 134 10.73 6.58 5.78
C ASN A 134 10.78 6.69 4.24
N THR A 135 10.24 5.72 3.50
CA THR A 135 10.30 5.72 2.02
C THR A 135 8.93 5.76 1.37
N VAL A 136 8.88 6.31 0.15
CA VAL A 136 7.79 6.11 -0.82
C VAL A 136 8.37 5.38 -2.03
N MET A 137 7.83 4.21 -2.33
CA MET A 137 8.25 3.35 -3.44
C MET A 137 7.18 3.39 -4.54
N LEU A 138 7.52 3.82 -5.75
CA LEU A 138 6.66 3.74 -6.92
C LEU A 138 6.87 2.39 -7.61
N CYS A 139 5.77 1.66 -7.82
CA CYS A 139 5.80 0.25 -8.21
C CYS A 139 5.41 0.05 -9.68
N GLU A 140 6.30 -0.56 -10.47
CA GLU A 140 6.00 -0.90 -11.86
C GLU A 140 4.84 -1.90 -11.95
N ARG A 141 3.83 -1.58 -12.77
CA ARG A 141 2.67 -2.41 -13.12
C ARG A 141 1.67 -2.68 -12.00
N GLN A 142 2.12 -2.95 -10.77
CA GLN A 142 1.25 -3.34 -9.67
C GLN A 142 1.97 -3.25 -8.33
N LEU A 143 1.21 -3.23 -7.25
CA LEU A 143 1.72 -3.11 -5.89
C LEU A 143 2.68 -4.25 -5.52
N SER A 144 2.42 -5.48 -5.96
CA SER A 144 3.26 -6.64 -5.66
C SER A 144 4.70 -6.53 -6.18
N THR A 145 4.98 -5.58 -7.08
CA THR A 145 6.35 -5.24 -7.47
C THR A 145 7.13 -4.65 -6.28
N CYS A 146 6.51 -3.74 -5.52
CA CYS A 146 7.12 -3.22 -4.30
C CYS A 146 7.09 -4.23 -3.16
N GLU A 147 6.00 -4.99 -3.00
CA GLU A 147 5.89 -6.00 -1.93
C GLU A 147 7.04 -7.00 -2.00
N ALA A 148 7.46 -7.42 -3.19
CA ALA A 148 8.62 -8.29 -3.35
C ALA A 148 9.93 -7.70 -2.78
N LEU A 149 10.15 -6.38 -2.91
CA LEU A 149 11.28 -5.69 -2.28
C LEU A 149 11.07 -5.53 -0.78
N ILE A 150 9.86 -5.16 -0.36
CA ILE A 150 9.50 -4.96 1.05
C ILE A 150 9.72 -6.25 1.85
N ASP A 151 9.29 -7.39 1.31
CA ASP A 151 9.45 -8.71 1.95
C ASP A 151 10.91 -9.13 2.10
N ALA A 152 11.79 -8.61 1.26
CA ALA A 152 13.22 -8.86 1.35
C ALA A 152 13.92 -7.96 2.38
N LEU A 153 13.34 -6.82 2.75
CA LEU A 153 13.88 -5.90 3.75
C LEU A 153 13.73 -6.46 5.17
N PRO A 154 14.67 -6.15 6.08
CA PRO A 154 14.62 -6.59 7.47
C PRO A 154 13.45 -5.95 8.25
#